data_eba2917cd418c1c039bd03991d0651ad
#
_entry.id   eba2917cd418c1c039bd03991d0651ad
#
_cell.length_a   1.000
_cell.length_b   1.000
_cell.length_c   1.000
_cell.angle_alpha   90.00
_cell.angle_beta   90.00
_cell.angle_gamma   90.00
#
_symmetry.space_group_name_H-M   'P 1'
#
loop_
_entity.id
_entity.type
_entity.pdbx_description
1 polymer ?
#
loop_
_entity_poly.entity_id
_entity_poly.type
_entity_poly.pdbx_seq_one_letter_code
_entity_poly.pdbx_strand_id
1 'polypeptide(L)'
;MILFTEKELKEINEKILLYYEENGRSLPWRDQGDFYSVWLSEIMSQQTRMEVVVDYYLRFKEALPEIEDLAQVEEDRLLKLWEGLGYYNRARNLKKAAQVLVNSPGPLPSTYEDLMALPGIGPYTAAAILSMVYHKPYVALDGNLIRVFTRLLAYEGDVGTAQSKRDLEDFGLSIIGQDPSSFNQGLMDLASAICRSKGQALCGDCPLKDFCQAYKKDQVEDFPVKAKKKPRKVVHRSLFLLTKRGRLAFRKRPKKGLLAGQWEIPGLDQALTLEDAKRILLERDIFYEEIQEGPSYKHIFSHVEWRIQSYLVDLKDLPLVRDSDGEERYFSSREIQEEVAVPSAFSPLVDFWMEREEKNEGRL
;
A
#
# COMPACT_ATOMS: atom_id res chain seq x y z
N MET A 1 -6.84 -20.08 -25.94
CA MET A 1 -7.53 -19.93 -27.25
C MET A 1 -7.23 -18.54 -27.75
N ILE A 2 -6.36 -18.38 -28.75
CA ILE A 2 -6.01 -17.06 -29.32
C ILE A 2 -7.17 -16.66 -30.23
N LEU A 3 -7.92 -15.63 -29.84
CA LEU A 3 -9.08 -15.08 -30.56
C LEU A 3 -8.65 -14.17 -31.75
N PHE A 4 -7.36 -13.85 -31.84
CA PHE A 4 -6.80 -12.89 -32.77
C PHE A 4 -5.78 -13.55 -33.69
N THR A 5 -5.74 -13.10 -34.92
CA THR A 5 -4.67 -13.44 -35.89
C THR A 5 -3.34 -12.78 -35.53
N GLU A 6 -2.22 -13.27 -35.99
CA GLU A 6 -0.90 -12.65 -35.80
C GLU A 6 -0.88 -11.17 -36.21
N LYS A 7 -1.60 -10.82 -37.29
CA LYS A 7 -1.72 -9.45 -37.76
C LYS A 7 -2.45 -8.58 -36.74
N GLU A 8 -3.55 -9.08 -36.19
CA GLU A 8 -4.33 -8.34 -35.17
C GLU A 8 -3.55 -8.18 -33.85
N LEU A 9 -2.79 -9.22 -33.45
CA LEU A 9 -1.92 -9.12 -32.27
C LEU A 9 -0.85 -8.03 -32.44
N LYS A 10 -0.23 -7.95 -33.63
CA LYS A 10 0.73 -6.90 -33.95
C LYS A 10 0.07 -5.53 -33.95
N GLU A 11 -1.12 -5.39 -34.55
CA GLU A 11 -1.87 -4.11 -34.57
C GLU A 11 -2.29 -3.66 -33.17
N ILE A 12 -2.69 -4.59 -32.28
CA ILE A 12 -2.97 -4.29 -30.87
C ILE A 12 -1.72 -3.71 -30.19
N ASN A 13 -0.55 -4.33 -30.39
CA ASN A 13 0.71 -3.82 -29.83
C ASN A 13 1.02 -2.41 -30.35
N GLU A 14 0.98 -2.20 -31.66
CA GLU A 14 1.27 -0.90 -32.29
C GLU A 14 0.35 0.21 -31.74
N LYS A 15 -0.93 -0.07 -31.55
CA LYS A 15 -1.89 0.88 -30.96
C LYS A 15 -1.59 1.17 -29.48
N ILE A 16 -1.09 0.21 -28.72
CA ILE A 16 -0.68 0.43 -27.31
C ILE A 16 0.57 1.32 -27.26
N LEU A 17 1.57 1.04 -28.11
CA LEU A 17 2.79 1.83 -28.17
C LEU A 17 2.52 3.27 -28.61
N LEU A 18 1.71 3.47 -29.66
CA LEU A 18 1.31 4.80 -30.10
C LEU A 18 0.52 5.55 -29.02
N TYR A 19 -0.40 4.88 -28.33
CA TYR A 19 -1.13 5.48 -27.21
C TYR A 19 -0.18 5.94 -26.11
N TYR A 20 0.85 5.13 -25.77
CA TYR A 20 1.85 5.48 -24.77
C TYR A 20 2.71 6.68 -25.19
N GLU A 21 3.12 6.73 -26.45
CA GLU A 21 3.89 7.85 -27.02
C GLU A 21 3.10 9.17 -26.93
N GLU A 22 1.80 9.15 -27.24
CA GLU A 22 0.95 10.34 -27.26
C GLU A 22 0.40 10.75 -25.87
N ASN A 23 0.16 9.77 -24.99
CA ASN A 23 -0.62 9.98 -23.76
C ASN A 23 0.10 9.46 -22.49
N GLY A 24 1.33 9.01 -22.60
CA GLY A 24 2.10 8.50 -21.47
C GLY A 24 2.27 9.55 -20.39
N ARG A 25 1.99 9.17 -19.13
CA ARG A 25 2.15 10.09 -17.99
C ARG A 25 3.62 10.39 -17.75
N SER A 26 3.96 11.66 -17.56
CA SER A 26 5.27 12.04 -17.04
C SER A 26 5.34 11.70 -15.55
N LEU A 27 6.22 10.76 -15.19
CA LEU A 27 6.40 10.29 -13.82
C LEU A 27 7.89 10.25 -13.50
N PRO A 28 8.32 10.74 -12.32
CA PRO A 28 9.75 10.93 -11.99
C PRO A 28 10.63 9.70 -12.17
N TRP A 29 10.10 8.52 -11.91
CA TRP A 29 10.81 7.25 -12.06
C TRP A 29 10.90 6.71 -13.49
N ARG A 30 10.10 7.25 -14.41
CA ARG A 30 10.15 6.89 -15.84
C ARG A 30 11.31 7.58 -16.54
N ASP A 31 11.60 8.83 -16.15
CA ASP A 31 12.69 9.62 -16.76
C ASP A 31 14.07 9.06 -16.38
N GLN A 32 14.21 8.53 -15.18
CA GLN A 32 15.47 7.93 -14.72
C GLN A 32 15.68 6.50 -15.26
N GLY A 33 14.64 5.68 -15.27
CA GLY A 33 14.65 4.32 -15.82
C GLY A 33 15.59 3.33 -15.12
N ASP A 34 16.21 3.73 -14.00
CA ASP A 34 17.13 2.88 -13.24
C ASP A 34 16.40 1.87 -12.35
N PHE A 35 17.13 0.85 -11.93
CA PHE A 35 16.59 -0.24 -11.10
C PHE A 35 15.93 0.27 -9.82
N TYR A 36 16.60 1.14 -9.07
CA TYR A 36 16.10 1.58 -7.78
C TYR A 36 14.83 2.43 -7.93
N SER A 37 14.80 3.31 -8.90
CA SER A 37 13.67 4.19 -9.18
C SER A 37 12.42 3.39 -9.59
N VAL A 38 12.57 2.44 -10.50
CA VAL A 38 11.46 1.57 -10.92
C VAL A 38 11.02 0.66 -9.77
N TRP A 39 11.95 -0.01 -9.10
CA TRP A 39 11.62 -0.88 -7.97
C TRP A 39 10.87 -0.15 -6.85
N LEU A 40 11.38 1.01 -6.43
CA LEU A 40 10.76 1.83 -5.39
C LEU A 40 9.34 2.25 -5.77
N SER A 41 9.18 2.78 -6.99
CA SER A 41 7.88 3.25 -7.48
C SER A 41 6.86 2.10 -7.56
N GLU A 42 7.28 0.93 -8.02
CA GLU A 42 6.42 -0.25 -8.11
C GLU A 42 5.95 -0.75 -6.74
N ILE A 43 6.84 -0.73 -5.74
CA ILE A 43 6.46 -1.09 -4.37
C ILE A 43 5.54 -0.03 -3.76
N MET A 44 5.78 1.27 -3.99
CA MET A 44 4.91 2.35 -3.49
C MET A 44 3.53 2.33 -4.14
N SER A 45 3.44 2.00 -5.42
CA SER A 45 2.19 1.96 -6.19
C SER A 45 1.26 0.80 -5.82
N GLN A 46 1.76 -0.22 -5.10
CA GLN A 46 0.92 -1.33 -4.66
C GLN A 46 -0.22 -0.83 -3.76
N GLN A 47 -1.47 -0.88 -4.25
CA GLN A 47 -2.69 -0.46 -3.54
C GLN A 47 -2.71 1.03 -3.12
N THR A 48 -1.92 1.87 -3.76
CA THR A 48 -1.85 3.32 -3.53
C THR A 48 -2.20 4.05 -4.82
N ARG A 49 -2.89 5.19 -4.73
CA ARG A 49 -3.20 6.01 -5.90
C ARG A 49 -1.94 6.71 -6.41
N MET A 50 -1.81 6.83 -7.72
CA MET A 50 -0.61 7.36 -8.35
C MET A 50 -0.30 8.81 -7.94
N GLU A 51 -1.31 9.64 -7.79
CA GLU A 51 -1.16 11.04 -7.38
C GLU A 51 -0.48 11.16 -5.99
N VAL A 52 -0.81 10.24 -5.10
CA VAL A 52 -0.18 10.16 -3.78
C VAL A 52 1.25 9.64 -3.87
N VAL A 53 1.49 8.65 -4.74
CA VAL A 53 2.81 8.00 -4.89
C VAL A 53 3.88 8.99 -5.32
N VAL A 54 3.57 9.94 -6.21
CA VAL A 54 4.57 10.91 -6.73
C VAL A 54 5.22 11.70 -5.61
N ASP A 55 4.41 12.29 -4.72
CA ASP A 55 4.93 13.11 -3.60
C ASP A 55 5.75 12.26 -2.61
N TYR A 56 5.30 11.03 -2.34
CA TYR A 56 6.04 10.11 -1.47
C TYR A 56 7.36 9.67 -2.09
N TYR A 57 7.34 9.35 -3.37
CA TYR A 57 8.54 8.96 -4.11
C TYR A 57 9.61 10.05 -4.08
N LEU A 58 9.25 11.30 -4.38
CA LEU A 58 10.18 12.42 -4.38
C LEU A 58 10.82 12.63 -3.01
N ARG A 59 10.01 12.69 -1.94
CA ARG A 59 10.53 12.83 -0.56
C ARG A 59 11.38 11.65 -0.13
N PHE A 60 11.01 10.44 -0.53
CA PHE A 60 11.75 9.24 -0.18
C PHE A 60 13.10 9.18 -0.90
N LYS A 61 13.14 9.51 -2.19
CA LYS A 61 14.38 9.59 -3.00
C LYS A 61 15.30 10.72 -2.53
N GLU A 62 14.76 11.84 -2.07
CA GLU A 62 15.53 12.90 -1.44
C GLU A 62 16.19 12.44 -0.14
N ALA A 63 15.46 11.72 0.71
CA ALA A 63 15.94 11.24 2.00
C ALA A 63 16.88 10.02 1.90
N LEU A 64 16.65 9.16 0.91
CA LEU A 64 17.34 7.89 0.67
C LEU A 64 17.61 7.74 -0.84
N PRO A 65 18.58 8.51 -1.38
CA PRO A 65 18.86 8.58 -2.81
C PRO A 65 19.34 7.25 -3.42
N GLU A 66 20.08 6.43 -2.64
CA GLU A 66 20.70 5.21 -3.11
C GLU A 66 20.17 3.97 -2.35
N ILE A 67 20.42 2.77 -2.91
CA ILE A 67 20.03 1.49 -2.28
C ILE A 67 20.76 1.31 -0.94
N GLU A 68 21.98 1.78 -0.83
CA GLU A 68 22.81 1.74 0.36
C GLU A 68 22.19 2.54 1.50
N ASP A 69 21.65 3.72 1.24
CA ASP A 69 20.96 4.55 2.22
C ASP A 69 19.73 3.83 2.77
N LEU A 70 18.95 3.22 1.87
CA LEU A 70 17.79 2.43 2.24
C LEU A 70 18.16 1.19 3.07
N ALA A 71 19.28 0.54 2.77
CA ALA A 71 19.76 -0.62 3.53
C ALA A 71 20.15 -0.24 4.97
N GLN A 72 20.69 0.97 5.18
CA GLN A 72 21.25 1.43 6.45
C GLN A 72 20.26 2.23 7.31
N VAL A 73 19.21 2.82 6.72
CA VAL A 73 18.25 3.68 7.44
C VAL A 73 17.65 2.96 8.67
N GLU A 74 17.52 3.67 9.79
CA GLU A 74 16.85 3.13 10.97
C GLU A 74 15.37 2.83 10.70
N GLU A 75 14.84 1.79 11.34
CA GLU A 75 13.47 1.30 11.04
C GLU A 75 12.40 2.35 11.33
N ASP A 76 12.48 3.05 12.46
CA ASP A 76 11.49 4.07 12.83
C ASP A 76 11.52 5.25 11.84
N ARG A 77 12.71 5.68 11.37
CA ARG A 77 12.85 6.69 10.31
C ARG A 77 12.28 6.22 8.98
N LEU A 78 12.54 4.96 8.58
CA LEU A 78 11.96 4.37 7.38
C LEU A 78 10.43 4.38 7.43
N LEU A 79 9.86 3.95 8.56
CA LEU A 79 8.41 3.92 8.75
C LEU A 79 7.81 5.33 8.78
N LYS A 80 8.54 6.32 9.29
CA LYS A 80 8.12 7.73 9.24
C LYS A 80 8.08 8.26 7.81
N LEU A 81 9.07 7.99 6.99
CA LEU A 81 9.08 8.33 5.56
C LEU A 81 7.93 7.65 4.78
N TRP A 82 7.47 6.50 5.26
CA TRP A 82 6.39 5.71 4.66
C TRP A 82 4.99 6.01 5.23
N GLU A 83 4.92 6.86 6.25
CA GLU A 83 3.66 7.17 6.96
C GLU A 83 2.59 7.68 6.00
N GLY A 84 1.37 7.11 6.10
CA GLY A 84 0.25 7.44 5.21
C GLY A 84 0.09 6.56 3.97
N LEU A 85 1.16 5.90 3.48
CA LEU A 85 1.05 4.93 2.36
C LEU A 85 0.39 3.62 2.77
N GLY A 86 0.41 3.27 4.06
CA GLY A 86 -0.11 2.01 4.56
C GLY A 86 0.70 0.77 4.14
N TYR A 87 0.25 -0.41 4.56
CA TYR A 87 0.92 -1.68 4.23
C TYR A 87 2.43 -1.65 4.52
N TYR A 88 2.82 -1.25 5.71
CA TYR A 88 4.20 -0.97 6.13
C TYR A 88 5.18 -2.13 5.96
N ASN A 89 4.67 -3.36 5.83
CA ASN A 89 5.52 -4.51 5.45
C ASN A 89 6.19 -4.32 4.08
N ARG A 90 5.64 -3.47 3.21
CA ARG A 90 6.28 -3.12 1.94
C ARG A 90 7.60 -2.38 2.20
N ALA A 91 7.58 -1.37 3.05
CA ALA A 91 8.79 -0.62 3.43
C ALA A 91 9.84 -1.52 4.10
N ARG A 92 9.41 -2.38 5.04
CA ARG A 92 10.31 -3.32 5.70
C ARG A 92 10.93 -4.33 4.73
N ASN A 93 10.14 -4.87 3.82
CA ASN A 93 10.65 -5.79 2.81
C ASN A 93 11.57 -5.08 1.83
N LEU A 94 11.25 -3.84 1.44
CA LEU A 94 12.10 -3.00 0.61
C LEU A 94 13.49 -2.82 1.25
N LYS A 95 13.55 -2.44 2.54
CA LYS A 95 14.81 -2.34 3.31
C LYS A 95 15.55 -3.67 3.38
N LYS A 96 14.85 -4.77 3.69
CA LYS A 96 15.49 -6.10 3.73
C LYS A 96 16.08 -6.51 2.38
N ALA A 97 15.37 -6.24 1.29
CA ALA A 97 15.87 -6.51 -0.05
C ALA A 97 17.09 -5.63 -0.38
N ALA A 98 17.07 -4.34 -0.01
CA ALA A 98 18.23 -3.46 -0.14
C ALA A 98 19.44 -4.00 0.64
N GLN A 99 19.24 -4.49 1.87
CA GLN A 99 20.30 -5.14 2.65
C GLN A 99 20.87 -6.38 1.97
N VAL A 100 20.03 -7.21 1.34
CA VAL A 100 20.49 -8.37 0.55
C VAL A 100 21.34 -7.89 -0.63
N LEU A 101 20.89 -6.88 -1.37
CA LEU A 101 21.60 -6.36 -2.53
C LEU A 101 22.97 -5.76 -2.15
N VAL A 102 23.03 -4.95 -1.12
CA VAL A 102 24.29 -4.31 -0.67
C VAL A 102 25.29 -5.34 -0.12
N ASN A 103 24.81 -6.39 0.52
CA ASN A 103 25.68 -7.45 1.08
C ASN A 103 26.06 -8.55 0.06
N SER A 104 25.50 -8.51 -1.15
CA SER A 104 25.77 -9.52 -2.19
C SER A 104 26.74 -8.90 -3.22
N PRO A 105 27.97 -9.39 -3.35
CA PRO A 105 28.90 -8.91 -4.35
C PRO A 105 28.42 -9.25 -5.75
N GLY A 106 28.36 -8.27 -6.64
CA GLY A 106 27.98 -8.50 -8.04
C GLY A 106 27.03 -7.44 -8.60
N PRO A 107 26.59 -7.61 -9.85
CA PRO A 107 25.65 -6.71 -10.48
C PRO A 107 24.24 -6.87 -9.87
N LEU A 108 23.39 -5.84 -10.05
CA LEU A 108 21.98 -5.91 -9.66
C LEU A 108 21.28 -7.09 -10.38
N PRO A 109 20.31 -7.74 -9.71
CA PRO A 109 19.63 -8.92 -10.27
C PRO A 109 18.87 -8.57 -11.55
N SER A 110 19.09 -9.36 -12.58
CA SER A 110 18.50 -9.17 -13.91
C SER A 110 17.82 -10.43 -14.46
N THR A 111 17.62 -11.46 -13.61
CA THR A 111 16.81 -12.65 -13.94
C THR A 111 15.54 -12.68 -13.11
N TYR A 112 14.54 -13.41 -13.58
CA TYR A 112 13.27 -13.53 -12.86
C TYR A 112 13.46 -14.24 -11.51
N GLU A 113 14.29 -15.27 -11.51
CA GLU A 113 14.61 -16.08 -10.33
C GLU A 113 15.32 -15.27 -9.26
N ASP A 114 16.33 -14.48 -9.64
CA ASP A 114 17.09 -13.64 -8.70
C ASP A 114 16.22 -12.54 -8.10
N LEU A 115 15.34 -11.92 -8.90
CA LEU A 115 14.39 -10.92 -8.43
C LEU A 115 13.36 -11.52 -7.46
N MET A 116 12.81 -12.70 -7.79
CA MET A 116 11.86 -13.41 -6.94
C MET A 116 12.45 -13.88 -5.61
N ALA A 117 13.77 -14.03 -5.51
CA ALA A 117 14.45 -14.36 -4.26
C ALA A 117 14.52 -13.17 -3.29
N LEU A 118 14.31 -11.94 -3.75
CA LEU A 118 14.37 -10.75 -2.90
C LEU A 118 13.09 -10.57 -2.06
N PRO A 119 13.21 -10.20 -0.78
CA PRO A 119 12.08 -9.93 0.09
C PRO A 119 11.10 -8.90 -0.50
N GLY A 120 9.83 -9.27 -0.63
CA GLY A 120 8.78 -8.36 -1.08
C GLY A 120 8.66 -8.17 -2.60
N ILE A 121 9.52 -8.80 -3.39
CA ILE A 121 9.38 -8.87 -4.85
C ILE A 121 8.56 -10.11 -5.21
N GLY A 122 7.40 -9.88 -5.79
CA GLY A 122 6.52 -10.91 -6.33
C GLY A 122 6.56 -10.94 -7.87
N PRO A 123 5.81 -11.88 -8.50
CA PRO A 123 5.78 -12.06 -9.97
C PRO A 123 5.56 -10.75 -10.73
N TYR A 124 4.61 -9.94 -10.29
CA TYR A 124 4.33 -8.63 -10.89
C TYR A 124 5.55 -7.70 -10.86
N THR A 125 6.12 -7.49 -9.66
CA THR A 125 7.24 -6.54 -9.49
C THR A 125 8.49 -7.02 -10.24
N ALA A 126 8.76 -8.34 -10.26
CA ALA A 126 9.84 -8.92 -11.03
C ALA A 126 9.65 -8.66 -12.53
N ALA A 127 8.45 -8.91 -13.07
CA ALA A 127 8.11 -8.66 -14.47
C ALA A 127 8.19 -7.16 -14.83
N ALA A 128 7.75 -6.27 -13.94
CA ALA A 128 7.85 -4.82 -14.12
C ALA A 128 9.32 -4.37 -14.23
N ILE A 129 10.18 -4.79 -13.30
CA ILE A 129 11.61 -4.48 -13.33
C ILE A 129 12.26 -5.05 -14.62
N LEU A 130 11.99 -6.32 -14.94
CA LEU A 130 12.59 -6.94 -16.13
C LEU A 130 12.18 -6.26 -17.43
N SER A 131 10.93 -5.84 -17.53
CA SER A 131 10.44 -5.17 -18.73
C SER A 131 10.84 -3.69 -18.81
N MET A 132 10.76 -2.96 -17.71
CA MET A 132 10.99 -1.52 -17.71
C MET A 132 12.46 -1.13 -17.62
N VAL A 133 13.28 -1.90 -16.88
CA VAL A 133 14.72 -1.62 -16.71
C VAL A 133 15.59 -2.39 -17.69
N TYR A 134 15.27 -3.68 -17.86
CA TYR A 134 16.12 -4.58 -18.67
C TYR A 134 15.56 -4.87 -20.06
N HIS A 135 14.42 -4.27 -20.44
CA HIS A 135 13.74 -4.43 -21.73
C HIS A 135 13.51 -5.90 -22.13
N LYS A 136 13.29 -6.78 -21.13
CA LYS A 136 13.01 -8.19 -21.37
C LYS A 136 11.50 -8.41 -21.56
N PRO A 137 11.09 -9.40 -22.38
CA PRO A 137 9.69 -9.62 -22.74
C PRO A 137 8.91 -10.28 -21.59
N TYR A 138 8.65 -9.51 -20.54
CA TYR A 138 7.82 -9.89 -19.40
C TYR A 138 6.57 -9.01 -19.32
N VAL A 139 5.44 -9.62 -19.02
CA VAL A 139 4.16 -8.94 -18.81
C VAL A 139 3.97 -8.62 -17.33
N ALA A 140 3.96 -7.35 -17.00
CA ALA A 140 3.71 -6.88 -15.63
C ALA A 140 2.21 -6.99 -15.29
N LEU A 141 1.70 -8.21 -15.09
CA LEU A 141 0.29 -8.52 -14.95
C LEU A 141 -0.25 -8.09 -13.60
N ASP A 142 -0.76 -6.85 -13.52
CA ASP A 142 -1.45 -6.26 -12.36
C ASP A 142 -2.97 -6.25 -12.52
N GLY A 143 -3.67 -5.63 -11.58
CA GLY A 143 -5.12 -5.47 -11.68
C GLY A 143 -5.59 -4.60 -12.86
N ASN A 144 -4.73 -3.76 -13.42
CA ASN A 144 -5.00 -2.94 -14.59
C ASN A 144 -4.92 -3.76 -15.87
N LEU A 145 -3.81 -4.46 -16.06
CA LEU A 145 -3.62 -5.34 -17.23
C LEU A 145 -4.64 -6.48 -17.23
N ILE A 146 -4.90 -7.09 -16.08
CA ILE A 146 -5.98 -8.10 -15.93
C ILE A 146 -7.32 -7.55 -16.44
N ARG A 147 -7.68 -6.32 -16.06
CA ARG A 147 -8.94 -5.70 -16.50
C ARG A 147 -8.97 -5.46 -18.01
N VAL A 148 -7.88 -4.92 -18.58
CA VAL A 148 -7.80 -4.67 -20.02
C VAL A 148 -7.87 -6.00 -20.79
N PHE A 149 -7.08 -6.98 -20.41
CA PHE A 149 -7.04 -8.27 -21.11
C PHE A 149 -8.36 -9.04 -20.98
N THR A 150 -8.97 -9.07 -19.80
CA THR A 150 -10.27 -9.73 -19.65
C THR A 150 -11.36 -9.07 -20.49
N ARG A 151 -11.34 -7.74 -20.64
CA ARG A 151 -12.27 -7.02 -21.52
C ARG A 151 -11.97 -7.25 -23.00
N LEU A 152 -10.69 -7.22 -23.39
CA LEU A 152 -10.28 -7.53 -24.78
C LEU A 152 -10.75 -8.93 -25.21
N LEU A 153 -10.61 -9.92 -24.34
CA LEU A 153 -10.95 -11.32 -24.61
C LEU A 153 -12.42 -11.67 -24.31
N ALA A 154 -13.17 -10.82 -23.59
CA ALA A 154 -14.39 -11.20 -22.89
C ALA A 154 -14.17 -12.49 -22.06
N TYR A 155 -13.13 -12.50 -21.23
CA TYR A 155 -12.66 -13.68 -20.51
C TYR A 155 -13.54 -13.98 -19.30
N GLU A 156 -14.24 -15.12 -19.32
CA GLU A 156 -15.22 -15.51 -18.31
C GLU A 156 -14.62 -16.21 -17.07
N GLY A 157 -13.33 -16.53 -17.08
CA GLY A 157 -12.67 -17.19 -15.94
C GLY A 157 -12.53 -16.28 -14.72
N ASP A 158 -12.60 -16.85 -13.51
CA ASP A 158 -12.33 -16.12 -12.28
C ASP A 158 -10.85 -15.73 -12.20
N VAL A 159 -10.58 -14.43 -12.27
CA VAL A 159 -9.20 -13.88 -12.27
C VAL A 159 -8.44 -14.09 -10.94
N GLY A 160 -9.10 -14.60 -9.91
CA GLY A 160 -8.46 -15.02 -8.67
C GLY A 160 -7.69 -16.34 -8.77
N THR A 161 -7.90 -17.13 -9.82
CA THR A 161 -7.27 -18.44 -10.00
C THR A 161 -5.87 -18.34 -10.63
N ALA A 162 -5.01 -19.32 -10.34
CA ALA A 162 -3.70 -19.41 -10.94
C ALA A 162 -3.78 -19.69 -12.46
N GLN A 163 -4.80 -20.42 -12.90
CA GLN A 163 -5.00 -20.70 -14.31
C GLN A 163 -5.34 -19.44 -15.10
N SER A 164 -6.32 -18.65 -14.63
CA SER A 164 -6.67 -17.38 -15.28
C SER A 164 -5.49 -16.41 -15.38
N LYS A 165 -4.62 -16.39 -14.38
CA LYS A 165 -3.41 -15.56 -14.43
C LYS A 165 -2.45 -16.02 -15.53
N ARG A 166 -2.23 -17.33 -15.67
CA ARG A 166 -1.41 -17.89 -16.74
C ARG A 166 -2.01 -17.59 -18.13
N ASP A 167 -3.31 -17.82 -18.30
CA ASP A 167 -3.99 -17.56 -19.56
C ASP A 167 -3.85 -16.09 -20.01
N LEU A 168 -3.97 -15.15 -19.06
CA LEU A 168 -3.83 -13.71 -19.33
C LEU A 168 -2.38 -13.30 -19.54
N GLU A 169 -1.42 -13.92 -18.85
CA GLU A 169 0.01 -13.72 -19.07
C GLU A 169 0.43 -14.22 -20.46
N ASP A 170 0.01 -15.43 -20.85
CA ASP A 170 0.26 -15.99 -22.19
C ASP A 170 -0.33 -15.11 -23.29
N PHE A 171 -1.54 -14.57 -23.07
CA PHE A 171 -2.12 -13.58 -23.98
C PHE A 171 -1.25 -12.32 -24.07
N GLY A 172 -0.85 -11.75 -22.92
CA GLY A 172 0.03 -10.60 -22.88
C GLY A 172 1.36 -10.84 -23.61
N LEU A 173 1.97 -12.01 -23.42
CA LEU A 173 3.20 -12.41 -24.11
C LEU A 173 3.01 -12.54 -25.64
N SER A 174 1.80 -12.89 -26.09
CA SER A 174 1.51 -12.97 -27.53
C SER A 174 1.42 -11.59 -28.22
N ILE A 175 1.29 -10.50 -27.46
CA ILE A 175 1.14 -9.14 -27.99
C ILE A 175 2.26 -8.15 -27.58
N ILE A 176 3.19 -8.52 -26.70
CA ILE A 176 4.13 -7.58 -26.06
C ILE A 176 5.13 -6.91 -27.02
N GLY A 177 5.50 -7.56 -28.13
CA GLY A 177 6.37 -7.00 -29.16
C GLY A 177 7.82 -6.73 -28.71
N GLN A 178 8.48 -5.74 -29.36
CA GLN A 178 9.91 -5.44 -29.20
C GLN A 178 10.19 -4.39 -28.09
N ASP A 179 9.19 -3.65 -27.65
CA ASP A 179 9.31 -2.68 -26.57
C ASP A 179 8.40 -3.04 -25.37
N PRO A 180 8.85 -3.96 -24.52
CA PRO A 180 8.08 -4.41 -23.37
C PRO A 180 7.90 -3.32 -22.30
N SER A 181 8.80 -2.34 -22.25
CA SER A 181 8.69 -1.21 -21.31
C SER A 181 7.49 -0.34 -21.65
N SER A 182 7.45 0.21 -22.86
CA SER A 182 6.35 1.06 -23.34
C SER A 182 5.03 0.30 -23.41
N PHE A 183 5.05 -0.98 -23.75
CA PHE A 183 3.87 -1.85 -23.75
C PHE A 183 3.21 -1.94 -22.38
N ASN A 184 3.97 -2.31 -21.32
CA ASN A 184 3.42 -2.44 -19.98
C ASN A 184 2.94 -1.09 -19.44
N GLN A 185 3.73 -0.04 -19.57
CA GLN A 185 3.40 1.30 -19.12
C GLN A 185 2.20 1.89 -19.87
N GLY A 186 2.13 1.68 -21.18
CA GLY A 186 1.02 2.11 -22.03
C GLY A 186 -0.31 1.46 -21.63
N LEU A 187 -0.30 0.16 -21.33
CA LEU A 187 -1.47 -0.55 -20.80
C LEU A 187 -1.90 -0.05 -19.43
N MET A 188 -0.96 0.24 -18.53
CA MET A 188 -1.28 0.82 -17.21
C MET A 188 -1.92 2.21 -17.35
N ASP A 189 -1.42 3.04 -18.26
CA ASP A 189 -1.94 4.39 -18.50
C ASP A 189 -3.31 4.34 -19.18
N LEU A 190 -3.47 3.50 -20.20
CA LEU A 190 -4.76 3.25 -20.86
C LEU A 190 -5.82 2.72 -19.88
N ALA A 191 -5.41 1.81 -18.99
CA ALA A 191 -6.29 1.27 -17.97
C ALA A 191 -6.75 2.33 -16.97
N SER A 192 -5.88 3.28 -16.64
CA SER A 192 -6.21 4.37 -15.70
C SER A 192 -7.08 5.45 -16.32
N ALA A 193 -6.77 5.86 -17.56
CA ALA A 193 -7.43 6.98 -18.22
C ALA A 193 -8.74 6.56 -18.91
N ILE A 194 -8.73 5.44 -19.63
CA ILE A 194 -9.80 5.01 -20.53
C ILE A 194 -10.54 3.78 -20.02
N CYS A 195 -9.83 2.66 -19.81
CA CYS A 195 -10.42 1.38 -19.40
C CYS A 195 -10.63 1.32 -17.88
N ARG A 196 -11.36 2.26 -17.31
CA ARG A 196 -11.50 2.52 -15.87
C ARG A 196 -12.10 1.35 -15.10
N SER A 197 -11.71 1.23 -13.82
CA SER A 197 -12.26 0.23 -12.89
C SER A 197 -13.49 0.71 -12.13
N LYS A 198 -13.73 2.03 -12.10
CA LYS A 198 -14.86 2.69 -11.45
C LYS A 198 -15.43 3.74 -12.38
N GLY A 199 -16.75 3.87 -12.40
CA GLY A 199 -17.46 4.69 -13.35
C GLY A 199 -17.45 4.09 -14.76
N GLN A 200 -18.05 4.77 -15.72
CA GLN A 200 -18.14 4.30 -17.08
C GLN A 200 -16.77 4.34 -17.78
N ALA A 201 -16.37 3.22 -18.39
CA ALA A 201 -15.18 3.17 -19.23
C ALA A 201 -15.40 4.02 -20.50
N LEU A 202 -14.35 4.75 -20.93
CA LEU A 202 -14.41 5.64 -22.11
C LEU A 202 -14.11 4.84 -23.38
N CYS A 203 -14.94 3.84 -23.68
CA CYS A 203 -14.72 2.90 -24.78
C CYS A 203 -14.75 3.57 -26.18
N GLY A 204 -15.47 4.67 -26.34
CA GLY A 204 -15.50 5.46 -27.57
C GLY A 204 -14.12 5.99 -27.99
N ASP A 205 -13.29 6.37 -27.00
CA ASP A 205 -11.96 6.94 -27.18
C ASP A 205 -10.84 5.90 -27.11
N CYS A 206 -11.20 4.62 -26.88
CA CYS A 206 -10.23 3.55 -26.70
C CYS A 206 -9.56 3.15 -28.03
N PRO A 207 -8.23 3.17 -28.12
CA PRO A 207 -7.53 2.74 -29.33
C PRO A 207 -7.75 1.26 -29.65
N LEU A 208 -8.14 0.45 -28.63
CA LEU A 208 -8.35 -0.99 -28.74
C LEU A 208 -9.82 -1.38 -28.96
N LYS A 209 -10.75 -0.43 -29.13
CA LYS A 209 -12.21 -0.70 -29.18
C LYS A 209 -12.60 -1.71 -30.27
N ASP A 210 -11.93 -1.65 -31.43
CA ASP A 210 -12.24 -2.52 -32.56
C ASP A 210 -11.83 -3.98 -32.34
N PHE A 211 -10.93 -4.23 -31.38
CA PHE A 211 -10.50 -5.57 -30.95
C PHE A 211 -11.27 -6.04 -29.71
N CYS A 212 -11.85 -5.12 -28.93
CA CYS A 212 -12.41 -5.42 -27.62
C CYS A 212 -13.71 -6.24 -27.71
N GLN A 213 -13.63 -7.52 -27.32
CA GLN A 213 -14.80 -8.42 -27.37
C GLN A 213 -15.88 -8.03 -26.36
N ALA A 214 -15.52 -7.55 -25.17
CA ALA A 214 -16.48 -7.07 -24.19
C ALA A 214 -17.24 -5.84 -24.70
N TYR A 215 -16.57 -4.92 -25.40
CA TYR A 215 -17.22 -3.76 -26.03
C TYR A 215 -18.18 -4.18 -27.15
N LYS A 216 -17.75 -5.08 -28.03
CA LYS A 216 -18.60 -5.60 -29.13
C LYS A 216 -19.86 -6.32 -28.62
N LYS A 217 -19.80 -6.89 -27.43
CA LYS A 217 -20.92 -7.62 -26.79
C LYS A 217 -21.74 -6.74 -25.84
N ASP A 218 -21.36 -5.47 -25.64
CA ASP A 218 -21.96 -4.57 -24.64
C ASP A 218 -21.89 -5.13 -23.19
N GLN A 219 -20.75 -5.75 -22.86
CA GLN A 219 -20.51 -6.47 -21.60
C GLN A 219 -19.26 -5.95 -20.84
N VAL A 220 -18.86 -4.68 -21.05
CA VAL A 220 -17.62 -4.12 -20.48
C VAL A 220 -17.59 -4.19 -18.95
N GLU A 221 -18.73 -3.95 -18.31
CA GLU A 221 -18.85 -3.94 -16.85
C GLU A 221 -18.85 -5.34 -16.20
N ASP A 222 -19.09 -6.40 -16.99
CA ASP A 222 -19.08 -7.79 -16.50
C ASP A 222 -17.65 -8.28 -16.22
N PHE A 223 -16.64 -7.60 -16.76
CA PHE A 223 -15.23 -8.01 -16.65
C PHE A 223 -14.38 -7.03 -15.85
N PRO A 224 -13.46 -7.56 -15.01
CA PRO A 224 -13.09 -8.96 -14.79
C PRO A 224 -14.07 -9.72 -13.88
N VAL A 225 -14.31 -10.98 -14.17
CA VAL A 225 -15.08 -11.89 -13.31
C VAL A 225 -14.28 -12.21 -12.04
N LYS A 226 -14.91 -12.03 -10.87
CA LYS A 226 -14.31 -12.29 -9.56
C LYS A 226 -15.25 -13.06 -8.64
N ALA A 227 -14.72 -14.05 -7.95
CA ALA A 227 -15.46 -14.69 -6.87
C ALA A 227 -15.90 -13.70 -5.78
N LYS A 228 -17.05 -13.92 -5.18
CA LYS A 228 -17.54 -13.08 -4.07
C LYS A 228 -16.58 -13.16 -2.88
N LYS A 229 -16.19 -12.01 -2.37
CA LYS A 229 -15.31 -11.91 -1.20
C LYS A 229 -16.06 -12.38 0.06
N LYS A 230 -15.37 -13.12 0.93
CA LYS A 230 -15.89 -13.44 2.27
C LYS A 230 -16.10 -12.14 3.07
N PRO A 231 -17.12 -12.10 3.96
CA PRO A 231 -17.32 -10.96 4.84
C PRO A 231 -16.10 -10.74 5.75
N ARG A 232 -15.82 -9.47 6.08
CA ARG A 232 -14.72 -9.13 6.99
C ARG A 232 -15.06 -9.56 8.41
N LYS A 233 -14.03 -9.96 9.17
CA LYS A 233 -14.15 -10.15 10.62
C LYS A 233 -14.30 -8.77 11.29
N VAL A 234 -15.31 -8.62 12.16
CA VAL A 234 -15.46 -7.42 12.99
C VAL A 234 -14.76 -7.66 14.32
N VAL A 235 -13.92 -6.69 14.75
CA VAL A 235 -13.23 -6.68 16.04
C VAL A 235 -13.58 -5.38 16.74
N HIS A 236 -14.09 -5.46 17.95
CA HIS A 236 -14.31 -4.31 18.82
C HIS A 236 -13.02 -4.00 19.59
N ARG A 237 -12.64 -2.73 19.64
CA ARG A 237 -11.45 -2.27 20.34
C ARG A 237 -11.78 -1.08 21.24
N SER A 238 -11.30 -1.15 22.49
CA SER A 238 -11.31 -0.01 23.41
C SER A 238 -9.89 0.50 23.58
N LEU A 239 -9.65 1.77 23.21
CA LEU A 239 -8.33 2.39 23.21
C LEU A 239 -8.25 3.48 24.28
N PHE A 240 -7.12 3.57 24.99
CA PHE A 240 -6.89 4.51 26.06
C PHE A 240 -5.86 5.57 25.66
N LEU A 241 -6.29 6.82 25.51
CA LEU A 241 -5.39 7.95 25.32
C LEU A 241 -4.86 8.35 26.70
N LEU A 242 -3.84 7.63 27.15
CA LEU A 242 -3.18 7.89 28.42
C LEU A 242 -2.30 9.12 28.27
N THR A 243 -2.64 10.20 28.96
CA THR A 243 -1.95 11.48 28.84
C THR A 243 -1.46 12.00 30.17
N LYS A 244 -0.28 12.63 30.16
CA LYS A 244 0.29 13.35 31.30
C LYS A 244 1.31 14.38 30.82
N ARG A 245 1.21 15.62 31.32
CA ARG A 245 2.15 16.73 31.04
C ARG A 245 2.36 16.95 29.52
N GLY A 246 1.28 16.98 28.75
CA GLY A 246 1.35 17.18 27.28
C GLY A 246 2.02 16.04 26.52
N ARG A 247 2.04 14.83 27.07
CA ARG A 247 2.58 13.63 26.40
C ARG A 247 1.54 12.54 26.34
N LEU A 248 1.47 11.84 25.19
CA LEU A 248 0.55 10.74 24.90
C LEU A 248 1.30 9.41 24.88
N ALA A 249 0.71 8.39 25.52
CA ALA A 249 1.28 7.04 25.52
C ALA A 249 1.08 6.32 24.18
N PHE A 250 2.14 5.68 23.73
CA PHE A 250 2.11 4.69 22.65
C PHE A 250 2.76 3.39 23.12
N ARG A 251 2.27 2.27 22.60
CA ARG A 251 2.84 0.95 22.83
C ARG A 251 3.30 0.34 21.51
N LYS A 252 4.47 -0.30 21.51
CA LYS A 252 4.97 -1.03 20.34
C LYS A 252 4.20 -2.34 20.19
N ARG A 253 3.59 -2.55 19.02
CA ARG A 253 2.88 -3.81 18.72
C ARG A 253 3.85 -4.98 18.55
N PRO A 254 3.39 -6.23 18.77
CA PRO A 254 4.21 -7.42 18.51
C PRO A 254 4.75 -7.44 17.07
N LYS A 255 5.90 -8.11 16.88
CA LYS A 255 6.56 -8.23 15.56
C LYS A 255 5.79 -9.06 14.52
N LYS A 256 4.61 -9.62 14.89
CA LYS A 256 3.74 -10.42 14.02
C LYS A 256 2.30 -9.94 14.11
N GLY A 257 1.55 -10.13 13.03
CA GLY A 257 0.13 -9.78 12.95
C GLY A 257 -0.14 -8.42 12.29
N LEU A 258 -1.38 -7.93 12.44
CA LEU A 258 -1.81 -6.66 11.86
C LEU A 258 -1.05 -5.49 12.50
N LEU A 259 -0.53 -4.57 11.68
CA LEU A 259 0.30 -3.43 12.12
C LEU A 259 1.52 -3.87 12.96
N ALA A 260 2.13 -5.01 12.62
CA ALA A 260 3.26 -5.58 13.37
C ALA A 260 4.40 -4.56 13.57
N GLY A 261 4.93 -4.49 14.81
CA GLY A 261 6.05 -3.62 15.18
C GLY A 261 5.81 -2.12 15.05
N GLN A 262 4.57 -1.67 14.80
CA GLN A 262 4.23 -0.25 14.75
C GLN A 262 3.78 0.25 16.12
N TRP A 263 3.80 1.57 16.28
CA TRP A 263 3.25 2.21 17.46
C TRP A 263 1.71 2.19 17.42
N GLU A 264 1.06 1.89 18.52
CA GLU A 264 -0.38 1.94 18.68
C GLU A 264 -0.77 2.69 19.95
N ILE A 265 -1.96 3.26 19.96
CA ILE A 265 -2.60 3.71 21.21
C ILE A 265 -2.91 2.47 22.07
N PRO A 266 -2.50 2.43 23.36
CA PRO A 266 -2.77 1.30 24.24
C PRO A 266 -4.26 0.96 24.32
N GLY A 267 -4.59 -0.33 24.41
CA GLY A 267 -5.99 -0.74 24.48
C GLY A 267 -6.21 -2.25 24.51
N LEU A 268 -7.48 -2.64 24.39
CA LEU A 268 -7.94 -4.03 24.46
C LEU A 268 -8.85 -4.37 23.28
N ASP A 269 -8.79 -5.63 22.81
CA ASP A 269 -9.64 -6.13 21.74
C ASP A 269 -11.01 -6.59 22.27
N GLN A 270 -11.73 -5.66 22.90
CA GLN A 270 -13.11 -5.85 23.40
C GLN A 270 -13.85 -4.51 23.47
N ALA A 271 -15.18 -4.55 23.43
CA ALA A 271 -16.00 -3.40 23.72
C ALA A 271 -16.10 -3.21 25.23
N LEU A 272 -15.78 -2.02 25.72
CA LEU A 272 -15.91 -1.64 27.13
C LEU A 272 -16.95 -0.52 27.28
N THR A 273 -17.60 -0.48 28.42
CA THR A 273 -18.27 0.72 28.92
C THR A 273 -17.27 1.61 29.64
N LEU A 274 -17.64 2.86 29.93
CA LEU A 274 -16.79 3.75 30.72
C LEU A 274 -16.47 3.18 32.12
N GLU A 275 -17.44 2.52 32.75
CA GLU A 275 -17.24 1.88 34.06
C GLU A 275 -16.30 0.65 33.97
N ASP A 276 -16.40 -0.15 32.91
CA ASP A 276 -15.43 -1.22 32.68
C ASP A 276 -14.02 -0.68 32.43
N ALA A 277 -13.91 0.43 31.69
CA ALA A 277 -12.64 1.09 31.43
C ALA A 277 -11.99 1.59 32.73
N LYS A 278 -12.75 2.24 33.59
CA LYS A 278 -12.30 2.68 34.93
C LYS A 278 -11.79 1.51 35.77
N ARG A 279 -12.58 0.43 35.85
CA ARG A 279 -12.23 -0.76 36.63
C ARG A 279 -10.92 -1.40 36.10
N ILE A 280 -10.80 -1.59 34.80
CA ILE A 280 -9.63 -2.22 34.18
C ILE A 280 -8.35 -1.41 34.37
N LEU A 281 -8.44 -0.08 34.31
CA LEU A 281 -7.28 0.78 34.58
C LEU A 281 -6.78 0.60 36.01
N LEU A 282 -7.72 0.61 37.01
CA LEU A 282 -7.37 0.40 38.42
C LEU A 282 -6.80 -1.01 38.70
N GLU A 283 -7.35 -2.06 38.04
CA GLU A 283 -6.84 -3.44 38.14
C GLU A 283 -5.42 -3.59 37.57
N ARG A 284 -4.99 -2.63 36.72
CA ARG A 284 -3.64 -2.57 36.12
C ARG A 284 -2.72 -1.57 36.82
N ASP A 285 -3.09 -1.08 38.00
CA ASP A 285 -2.37 -0.06 38.76
C ASP A 285 -2.15 1.26 37.97
N ILE A 286 -3.06 1.59 37.02
CA ILE A 286 -3.07 2.84 36.27
C ILE A 286 -4.01 3.83 36.98
N PHE A 287 -3.42 4.76 37.73
CA PHE A 287 -4.17 5.79 38.50
C PHE A 287 -4.34 7.04 37.64
N TYR A 288 -5.55 7.59 37.64
CA TYR A 288 -5.91 8.75 36.82
C TYR A 288 -6.56 9.86 37.69
N GLU A 289 -6.47 11.09 37.23
CA GLU A 289 -7.20 12.25 37.78
C GLU A 289 -8.59 12.32 37.16
N GLU A 290 -8.67 12.15 35.82
CA GLU A 290 -9.91 12.20 35.07
C GLU A 290 -9.92 11.12 34.00
N ILE A 291 -11.11 10.59 33.71
CA ILE A 291 -11.38 9.72 32.55
C ILE A 291 -12.71 10.10 31.93
N GLN A 292 -12.73 10.27 30.62
CA GLN A 292 -13.93 10.55 29.83
C GLN A 292 -13.96 9.78 28.52
N GLU A 293 -15.14 9.62 27.94
CA GLU A 293 -15.27 9.01 26.60
C GLU A 293 -14.68 9.95 25.54
N GLY A 294 -13.90 9.36 24.64
CA GLY A 294 -13.35 10.02 23.46
C GLY A 294 -14.08 9.60 22.18
N PRO A 295 -13.54 9.98 21.00
CA PRO A 295 -14.12 9.63 19.72
C PRO A 295 -14.33 8.14 19.52
N SER A 296 -15.44 7.78 18.86
CA SER A 296 -15.71 6.42 18.39
C SER A 296 -15.85 6.39 16.88
N TYR A 297 -15.26 5.40 16.23
CA TYR A 297 -15.30 5.26 14.77
C TYR A 297 -15.01 3.84 14.34
N LYS A 298 -15.14 3.57 13.02
CA LYS A 298 -14.72 2.31 12.41
C LYS A 298 -13.51 2.54 11.51
N HIS A 299 -12.55 1.61 11.56
CA HIS A 299 -11.44 1.55 10.62
C HIS A 299 -11.46 0.21 9.87
N ILE A 300 -11.31 0.26 8.54
CA ILE A 300 -11.48 -0.89 7.65
C ILE A 300 -10.14 -1.28 7.05
N PHE A 301 -9.68 -2.48 7.39
CA PHE A 301 -8.57 -3.15 6.72
C PHE A 301 -9.06 -4.11 5.63
N SER A 302 -8.18 -4.70 4.86
CA SER A 302 -8.54 -5.63 3.78
C SER A 302 -9.41 -6.81 4.24
N HIS A 303 -9.14 -7.36 5.43
CA HIS A 303 -9.75 -8.59 5.95
C HIS A 303 -10.42 -8.44 7.32
N VAL A 304 -10.28 -7.28 7.97
CA VAL A 304 -10.87 -7.01 9.29
C VAL A 304 -11.44 -5.58 9.34
N GLU A 305 -12.52 -5.40 10.09
CA GLU A 305 -13.08 -4.10 10.47
C GLU A 305 -12.89 -3.92 11.97
N TRP A 306 -12.21 -2.84 12.37
CA TRP A 306 -12.16 -2.42 13.76
C TRP A 306 -13.30 -1.44 14.06
N ARG A 307 -14.04 -1.71 15.14
CA ARG A 307 -14.97 -0.77 15.77
C ARG A 307 -14.31 -0.26 17.02
N ILE A 308 -13.89 0.99 16.97
CA ILE A 308 -13.06 1.61 17.98
C ILE A 308 -13.93 2.50 18.86
N GLN A 309 -13.85 2.29 20.18
CA GLN A 309 -14.26 3.21 21.22
C GLN A 309 -12.99 3.71 21.91
N SER A 310 -12.90 4.99 22.22
CA SER A 310 -11.75 5.53 22.94
C SER A 310 -12.13 6.17 24.27
N TYR A 311 -11.12 6.24 25.16
CA TYR A 311 -11.20 6.88 26.46
C TYR A 311 -10.01 7.79 26.63
N LEU A 312 -10.25 9.05 26.94
CA LEU A 312 -9.21 10.00 27.32
C LEU A 312 -8.96 9.90 28.80
N VAL A 313 -7.72 9.72 29.20
CA VAL A 313 -7.32 9.39 30.57
C VAL A 313 -6.19 10.32 31.00
N ASP A 314 -6.49 11.26 31.89
CA ASP A 314 -5.48 12.13 32.49
C ASP A 314 -4.87 11.42 33.70
N LEU A 315 -3.62 11.00 33.59
CA LEU A 315 -2.94 10.20 34.61
C LEU A 315 -2.53 11.04 35.81
N LYS A 316 -2.57 10.48 37.03
CA LYS A 316 -2.01 11.10 38.25
C LYS A 316 -0.50 11.25 38.14
N ASP A 317 0.17 10.16 37.80
CA ASP A 317 1.62 10.08 37.58
C ASP A 317 1.93 9.29 36.32
N LEU A 318 3.13 9.47 35.74
CA LEU A 318 3.62 8.59 34.69
C LEU A 318 3.84 7.21 35.33
N PRO A 319 3.15 6.15 34.83
CA PRO A 319 3.40 4.83 35.35
C PRO A 319 4.86 4.45 35.13
N LEU A 320 5.46 3.79 36.13
CA LEU A 320 6.76 3.16 35.92
C LEU A 320 6.59 2.12 34.80
N VAL A 321 7.31 2.29 33.69
CA VAL A 321 7.29 1.35 32.56
C VAL A 321 7.61 -0.04 33.09
N ARG A 322 6.60 -0.90 33.20
CA ARG A 322 6.79 -2.32 33.52
C ARG A 322 6.77 -3.09 32.22
N ASP A 323 7.93 -3.61 31.86
CA ASP A 323 8.26 -4.32 30.61
C ASP A 323 7.57 -5.69 30.40
N SER A 324 6.39 -5.96 30.94
CA SER A 324 5.79 -7.27 30.77
C SER A 324 5.08 -7.50 29.42
N ASP A 325 4.61 -6.43 28.74
CA ASP A 325 3.73 -6.56 27.55
C ASP A 325 4.14 -5.73 26.32
N GLY A 326 5.37 -5.26 26.25
CA GLY A 326 5.87 -4.47 25.12
C GLY A 326 6.39 -3.09 25.50
N GLU A 327 7.20 -2.50 24.64
CA GLU A 327 7.77 -1.17 24.83
C GLU A 327 6.65 -0.10 24.81
N GLU A 328 6.45 0.59 25.92
CA GLU A 328 5.54 1.74 26.04
C GLU A 328 6.35 3.01 26.22
N ARG A 329 6.03 4.05 25.45
CA ARG A 329 6.67 5.37 25.52
C ARG A 329 5.64 6.48 25.48
N TYR A 330 5.99 7.62 26.06
CA TYR A 330 5.20 8.84 26.06
C TYR A 330 5.85 9.87 25.15
N PHE A 331 5.10 10.37 24.18
CA PHE A 331 5.58 11.33 23.18
C PHE A 331 4.81 12.65 23.29
N SER A 332 5.51 13.77 23.13
CA SER A 332 4.91 15.10 22.93
C SER A 332 4.33 15.21 21.50
N SER A 333 3.49 16.21 21.28
CA SER A 333 2.93 16.51 19.94
C SER A 333 4.04 16.64 18.89
N ARG A 334 5.14 17.33 19.22
CA ARG A 334 6.26 17.51 18.32
C ARG A 334 6.97 16.18 17.99
N GLU A 335 7.28 15.37 19.00
CA GLU A 335 7.92 14.05 18.78
C GLU A 335 7.01 13.13 17.93
N ILE A 336 5.69 13.17 18.12
CA ILE A 336 4.74 12.40 17.29
C ILE A 336 4.81 12.86 15.83
N GLN A 337 4.83 14.18 15.59
CA GLN A 337 4.90 14.72 14.23
C GLN A 337 6.23 14.42 13.54
N GLU A 338 7.34 14.47 14.25
CA GLU A 338 8.68 14.35 13.68
C GLU A 338 9.21 12.90 13.64
N GLU A 339 8.87 12.06 14.63
CA GLU A 339 9.56 10.78 14.86
C GLU A 339 8.64 9.55 14.84
N VAL A 340 7.36 9.69 15.22
CA VAL A 340 6.46 8.54 15.37
C VAL A 340 5.65 8.32 14.11
N ALA A 341 5.81 7.16 13.46
CA ALA A 341 4.93 6.74 12.38
C ALA A 341 3.58 6.26 12.97
N VAL A 342 2.55 7.08 12.85
CA VAL A 342 1.21 6.76 13.35
C VAL A 342 0.40 6.03 12.28
N PRO A 343 0.00 4.76 12.48
CA PRO A 343 -0.89 4.08 11.56
C PRO A 343 -2.23 4.83 11.42
N SER A 344 -2.76 4.90 10.21
CA SER A 344 -4.02 5.60 9.90
C SER A 344 -5.22 5.13 10.73
N ALA A 345 -5.13 3.93 11.33
CA ALA A 345 -6.13 3.43 12.26
C ALA A 345 -6.19 4.23 13.57
N PHE A 346 -5.12 4.93 13.94
CA PHE A 346 -5.01 5.70 15.17
C PHE A 346 -4.95 7.22 14.94
N SER A 347 -4.71 7.67 13.70
CA SER A 347 -4.61 9.11 13.38
C SER A 347 -5.78 9.92 13.91
N PRO A 348 -7.07 9.50 13.80
CA PRO A 348 -8.18 10.30 14.33
C PRO A 348 -8.12 10.54 15.83
N LEU A 349 -7.49 9.64 16.60
CA LEU A 349 -7.34 9.80 18.05
C LEU A 349 -6.17 10.71 18.40
N VAL A 350 -5.09 10.61 17.64
CA VAL A 350 -3.92 11.46 17.80
C VAL A 350 -4.26 12.91 17.44
N ASP A 351 -4.97 13.12 16.32
CA ASP A 351 -5.45 14.44 15.90
C ASP A 351 -6.37 15.07 16.96
N PHE A 352 -7.33 14.28 17.48
CA PHE A 352 -8.22 14.72 18.57
C PHE A 352 -7.44 15.12 19.82
N TRP A 353 -6.42 14.37 20.20
CA TRP A 353 -5.59 14.68 21.35
C TRP A 353 -4.74 15.95 21.11
N MET A 354 -4.11 16.10 19.95
CA MET A 354 -3.31 17.26 19.58
C MET A 354 -4.15 18.54 19.59
N GLU A 355 -5.34 18.54 19.00
CA GLU A 355 -6.25 19.69 19.02
C GLU A 355 -6.65 20.11 20.44
N ARG A 356 -6.74 19.14 21.36
CA ARG A 356 -7.04 19.43 22.76
C ARG A 356 -5.84 20.06 23.46
N GLU A 357 -4.64 19.55 23.25
CA GLU A 357 -3.43 20.11 23.85
C GLU A 357 -3.18 21.55 23.38
N GLU A 358 -3.34 21.84 22.10
CA GLU A 358 -3.24 23.22 21.56
C GLU A 358 -4.23 24.18 22.23
N LYS A 359 -5.47 23.74 22.47
CA LYS A 359 -6.48 24.54 23.17
C LYS A 359 -6.13 24.77 24.64
N ASN A 360 -5.44 23.83 25.28
CA ASN A 360 -5.01 23.96 26.67
C ASN A 360 -3.81 24.90 26.79
N GLU A 361 -2.83 24.81 25.87
CA GLU A 361 -1.68 25.72 25.83
C GLU A 361 -2.09 27.18 25.52
N GLY A 362 -3.08 27.39 24.65
CA GLY A 362 -3.61 28.72 24.32
C GLY A 362 -4.47 29.39 25.45
N ARG A 363 -4.70 28.69 26.56
CA ARG A 363 -5.43 29.20 27.75
C ARG A 363 -4.52 29.56 28.92
N LEU A 364 -3.23 29.30 28.82
CA LEU A 364 -2.17 29.71 29.74
C LEU A 364 -1.46 30.99 29.25
#